data_21f58dab93e1d4e7fa890d16b76f99ba
#
_entry.id   21f58dab93e1d4e7fa890d16b76f99ba
#
_cell.length_a   1.000
_cell.length_b   1.000
_cell.length_c   1.000
_cell.angle_alpha   90.00
_cell.angle_beta   90.00
_cell.angle_gamma   90.00
#
_symmetry.space_group_name_H-M   'P 1'
#
loop_
_entity.id
_entity.type
_entity.pdbx_description
1 polymer ?
#
loop_
_entity_poly.entity_id
_entity_poly.type
_entity_poly.pdbx_seq_one_letter_code
_entity_poly.pdbx_strand_id
1 'polypeptide(L)'
;GLEEKDVKIEELEPTPALGAFKNGYGDILAVWTPFTREAETLGFKVAAHSQDCGATQPVLLVADRAFTEKNPDAVRAFLKVYLRVVDEIKAQGPETLAPAYVRFAEAWMGKKFSEADAIAELREHPVFSLEEQLALFGEDGESPLKAWLAEIAAFSEKMNPDTAHRHATPEAVSDRFLKALK
;
A
#
# COMPACT_ATOMS: atom_id res chain seq x y z
N GLY A 1 -18.81 18.23 13.58
CA GLY A 1 -18.03 16.98 13.53
C GLY A 1 -17.09 16.94 14.73
N LEU A 2 -16.44 15.81 14.93
CA LEU A 2 -15.39 15.68 15.95
C LEU A 2 -14.11 16.36 15.46
N GLU A 3 -13.35 16.94 16.39
CA GLU A 3 -12.00 17.47 16.17
C GLU A 3 -11.00 16.53 16.85
N GLU A 4 -9.71 16.63 16.51
CA GLU A 4 -8.66 15.79 17.09
C GLU A 4 -8.63 15.83 18.62
N LYS A 5 -8.90 17.01 19.22
CA LYS A 5 -8.99 17.18 20.67
C LYS A 5 -10.13 16.40 21.35
N ASP A 6 -11.14 15.97 20.57
CA ASP A 6 -12.32 15.25 21.06
C ASP A 6 -12.10 13.73 21.11
N VAL A 7 -10.94 13.26 20.63
CA VAL A 7 -10.56 11.85 20.58
C VAL A 7 -9.20 11.63 21.24
N LYS A 8 -9.02 10.45 21.81
CA LYS A 8 -7.72 10.00 22.31
C LYS A 8 -7.19 8.96 21.32
N ILE A 9 -6.10 9.31 20.66
CA ILE A 9 -5.42 8.39 19.73
C ILE A 9 -4.31 7.66 20.49
N GLU A 10 -4.30 6.34 20.41
CA GLU A 10 -3.23 5.50 20.95
C GLU A 10 -2.62 4.67 19.83
N GLU A 11 -1.31 4.80 19.68
CA GLU A 11 -0.55 4.11 18.67
C GLU A 11 -0.06 2.76 19.20
N LEU A 12 -0.53 1.68 18.58
CA LEU A 12 -0.17 0.31 18.91
C LEU A 12 0.15 -0.46 17.63
N GLU A 13 1.04 -1.44 17.73
CA GLU A 13 1.26 -2.39 16.65
C GLU A 13 -0.04 -3.16 16.34
N PRO A 14 -0.31 -3.52 15.06
CA PRO A 14 -1.60 -4.07 14.65
C PRO A 14 -2.07 -5.30 15.44
N THR A 15 -1.17 -6.24 15.73
CA THR A 15 -1.52 -7.47 16.49
C THR A 15 -1.93 -7.16 17.94
N PRO A 16 -1.14 -6.40 18.74
CA PRO A 16 -1.58 -5.93 20.05
C PRO A 16 -2.84 -5.07 20.01
N ALA A 17 -2.97 -4.19 19.00
CA ALA A 17 -4.14 -3.33 18.85
C ALA A 17 -5.43 -4.12 18.68
N LEU A 18 -5.44 -5.12 17.79
CA LEU A 18 -6.59 -6.00 17.59
C LEU A 18 -6.88 -6.83 18.85
N GLY A 19 -5.86 -7.31 19.55
CA GLY A 19 -6.00 -8.01 20.81
C GLY A 19 -6.64 -7.15 21.90
N ALA A 20 -6.21 -5.90 22.05
CA ALA A 20 -6.78 -4.94 22.99
C ALA A 20 -8.23 -4.62 22.65
N PHE A 21 -8.51 -4.32 21.37
CA PHE A 21 -9.85 -4.02 20.88
C PHE A 21 -10.83 -5.16 21.09
N LYS A 22 -10.42 -6.40 20.83
CA LYS A 22 -11.19 -7.62 21.13
C LYS A 22 -11.60 -7.72 22.61
N ASN A 23 -10.76 -7.23 23.51
CA ASN A 23 -11.02 -7.20 24.95
C ASN A 23 -11.75 -5.93 25.42
N GLY A 24 -12.31 -5.15 24.51
CA GLY A 24 -13.12 -3.98 24.82
C GLY A 24 -12.30 -2.71 25.10
N TYR A 25 -11.04 -2.66 24.70
CA TYR A 25 -10.22 -1.45 24.82
C TYR A 25 -10.33 -0.60 23.55
N GLY A 26 -10.80 0.64 23.71
CA GLY A 26 -11.03 1.57 22.63
C GLY A 26 -12.39 1.42 21.93
N ASP A 27 -12.85 2.48 21.31
CA ASP A 27 -14.15 2.55 20.62
C ASP A 27 -14.01 2.33 19.12
N ILE A 28 -12.85 2.64 18.55
CA ILE A 28 -12.52 2.52 17.13
C ILE A 28 -11.13 1.91 17.00
N LEU A 29 -10.98 0.96 16.07
CA LEU A 29 -9.72 0.36 15.69
C LEU A 29 -9.39 0.76 14.24
N ALA A 30 -8.24 1.38 14.03
CA ALA A 30 -7.69 1.68 12.69
C ALA A 30 -6.56 0.68 12.37
N VAL A 31 -6.83 -0.20 11.42
CA VAL A 31 -5.88 -1.23 10.96
C VAL A 31 -6.06 -1.43 9.46
N TRP A 32 -5.17 -2.20 8.86
CA TRP A 32 -5.22 -2.59 7.45
C TRP A 32 -5.29 -4.11 7.30
N THR A 33 -5.53 -4.57 6.10
CA THR A 33 -5.51 -6.01 5.79
C THR A 33 -4.15 -6.65 6.12
N PRO A 34 -4.15 -7.85 6.68
CA PRO A 34 -5.28 -8.75 6.89
C PRO A 34 -6.02 -8.55 8.23
N PHE A 35 -5.63 -7.58 9.07
CA PHE A 35 -6.22 -7.36 10.40
C PHE A 35 -7.67 -6.91 10.35
N THR A 36 -8.07 -6.16 9.32
CA THR A 36 -9.47 -5.79 9.08
C THR A 36 -10.35 -7.02 8.93
N ARG A 37 -9.92 -8.01 8.14
CA ARG A 37 -10.66 -9.27 7.96
C ARG A 37 -10.71 -10.11 9.23
N GLU A 38 -9.62 -10.14 9.99
CA GLU A 38 -9.59 -10.81 11.28
C GLU A 38 -10.60 -10.16 12.24
N ALA A 39 -10.68 -8.83 12.28
CA ALA A 39 -11.67 -8.10 13.06
C ALA A 39 -13.11 -8.42 12.62
N GLU A 40 -13.40 -8.46 11.32
CA GLU A 40 -14.70 -8.86 10.78
C GLU A 40 -15.07 -10.29 11.17
N THR A 41 -14.12 -11.23 11.12
CA THR A 41 -14.33 -12.62 11.58
C THR A 41 -14.67 -12.70 13.06
N LEU A 42 -14.18 -11.76 13.86
CA LEU A 42 -14.52 -11.61 15.29
C LEU A 42 -15.88 -10.92 15.52
N GLY A 43 -16.59 -10.52 14.46
CA GLY A 43 -17.90 -9.90 14.51
C GLY A 43 -17.89 -8.36 14.54
N PHE A 44 -16.74 -7.73 14.42
CA PHE A 44 -16.65 -6.27 14.29
C PHE A 44 -17.09 -5.82 12.90
N LYS A 45 -17.48 -4.56 12.79
CA LYS A 45 -17.95 -3.96 11.53
C LYS A 45 -16.99 -2.89 11.08
N VAL A 46 -16.69 -2.87 9.78
CA VAL A 46 -15.98 -1.76 9.16
C VAL A 46 -16.90 -0.55 9.13
N ALA A 47 -16.47 0.54 9.74
CA ALA A 47 -17.19 1.81 9.77
C ALA A 47 -16.88 2.68 8.55
N ALA A 48 -15.62 2.68 8.11
CA ALA A 48 -15.15 3.41 6.94
C ALA A 48 -13.83 2.83 6.44
N HIS A 49 -13.56 2.97 5.15
CA HIS A 49 -12.24 2.78 4.55
C HIS A 49 -11.54 4.12 4.33
N SER A 50 -10.22 4.11 4.22
CA SER A 50 -9.43 5.31 3.93
C SER A 50 -9.91 6.04 2.68
N GLN A 51 -10.35 5.30 1.66
CA GLN A 51 -10.92 5.84 0.42
C GLN A 51 -12.19 6.67 0.64
N ASP A 52 -13.05 6.29 1.60
CA ASP A 52 -14.27 7.02 1.96
C ASP A 52 -13.95 8.40 2.54
N CYS A 53 -12.74 8.54 3.10
CA CYS A 53 -12.22 9.79 3.66
C CYS A 53 -11.31 10.55 2.67
N GLY A 54 -11.22 10.10 1.42
CA GLY A 54 -10.32 10.69 0.42
C GLY A 54 -8.83 10.43 0.68
N ALA A 55 -8.50 9.53 1.61
CA ALA A 55 -7.13 9.17 1.95
C ALA A 55 -6.78 7.81 1.35
N THR A 56 -5.78 7.76 0.49
CA THR A 56 -5.27 6.52 -0.10
C THR A 56 -3.75 6.49 0.06
N GLN A 57 -3.19 5.34 0.34
CA GLN A 57 -1.74 5.19 0.48
C GLN A 57 -1.19 4.38 -0.70
N PRO A 58 -0.27 4.94 -1.50
CA PRO A 58 0.35 4.20 -2.58
C PRO A 58 1.39 3.21 -2.03
N VAL A 59 1.41 2.00 -2.57
CA VAL A 59 2.53 1.07 -2.37
C VAL A 59 3.57 1.33 -3.46
N LEU A 60 4.79 1.63 -3.05
CA LEU A 60 5.86 2.09 -3.94
C LEU A 60 7.05 1.12 -3.90
N LEU A 61 7.70 0.94 -5.05
CA LEU A 61 9.03 0.37 -5.11
C LEU A 61 10.06 1.46 -4.81
N VAL A 62 10.85 1.25 -3.78
CA VAL A 62 11.90 2.19 -3.35
C VAL A 62 13.26 1.56 -3.58
N ALA A 63 14.21 2.32 -4.10
CA ALA A 63 15.57 1.86 -4.31
C ALA A 63 16.58 2.95 -3.91
N ASP A 64 17.75 2.52 -3.45
CA ASP A 64 18.87 3.41 -3.17
C ASP A 64 19.34 4.11 -4.46
N ARG A 65 19.54 5.43 -4.39
CA ARG A 65 19.91 6.25 -5.54
C ARG A 65 21.27 5.83 -6.11
N ALA A 66 22.26 5.67 -5.27
CA ALA A 66 23.62 5.31 -5.70
C ALA A 66 23.65 3.91 -6.32
N PHE A 67 22.85 2.98 -5.78
CA PHE A 67 22.67 1.65 -6.38
C PHE A 67 22.07 1.74 -7.77
N THR A 68 21.00 2.53 -7.95
CA THR A 68 20.30 2.66 -9.24
C THR A 68 21.16 3.32 -10.31
N GLU A 69 22.01 4.27 -9.92
CA GLU A 69 22.96 4.94 -10.81
C GLU A 69 24.09 4.01 -11.24
N LYS A 70 24.59 3.21 -10.32
CA LYS A 70 25.68 2.26 -10.58
C LYS A 70 25.22 1.01 -11.33
N ASN A 71 23.97 0.59 -11.13
CA ASN A 71 23.46 -0.69 -11.63
C ASN A 71 22.14 -0.53 -12.43
N PRO A 72 22.06 0.35 -13.45
CA PRO A 72 20.80 0.63 -14.15
C PRO A 72 20.25 -0.59 -14.87
N ASP A 73 21.10 -1.50 -15.36
CA ASP A 73 20.68 -2.71 -16.03
C ASP A 73 20.02 -3.71 -15.06
N ALA A 74 20.53 -3.83 -13.84
CA ALA A 74 19.93 -4.67 -12.81
C ALA A 74 18.52 -4.15 -12.44
N VAL A 75 18.35 -2.83 -12.31
CA VAL A 75 17.05 -2.22 -12.04
C VAL A 75 16.07 -2.48 -13.18
N ARG A 76 16.50 -2.30 -14.43
CA ARG A 76 15.68 -2.62 -15.62
C ARG A 76 15.28 -4.10 -15.68
N ALA A 77 16.22 -5.00 -15.40
CA ALA A 77 15.95 -6.43 -15.38
C ALA A 77 14.92 -6.80 -14.30
N PHE A 78 15.05 -6.25 -13.10
CA PHE A 78 14.07 -6.43 -12.04
C PHE A 78 12.69 -5.94 -12.45
N LEU A 79 12.58 -4.70 -12.95
CA LEU A 79 11.30 -4.11 -13.36
C LEU A 79 10.65 -4.89 -14.52
N LYS A 80 11.42 -5.42 -15.47
CA LYS A 80 10.89 -6.31 -16.51
C LYS A 80 10.22 -7.56 -15.95
N VAL A 81 10.84 -8.18 -14.95
CA VAL A 81 10.26 -9.37 -14.30
C VAL A 81 9.02 -8.98 -13.50
N TYR A 82 9.11 -7.88 -12.73
CA TYR A 82 8.00 -7.36 -11.94
C TYR A 82 6.78 -7.05 -12.82
N LEU A 83 6.96 -6.31 -13.90
CA LEU A 83 5.86 -5.95 -14.82
C LEU A 83 5.26 -7.18 -15.50
N ARG A 84 6.08 -8.15 -15.89
CA ARG A 84 5.56 -9.43 -16.44
C ARG A 84 4.68 -10.16 -15.42
N VAL A 85 5.03 -10.13 -14.13
CA VAL A 85 4.20 -10.71 -13.07
C VAL A 85 2.91 -9.91 -12.90
N VAL A 86 2.99 -8.58 -12.97
CA VAL A 86 1.80 -7.71 -12.94
C VAL A 86 0.85 -8.03 -14.09
N ASP A 87 1.36 -8.17 -15.32
CA ASP A 87 0.56 -8.50 -16.49
C ASP A 87 -0.11 -9.87 -16.33
N GLU A 88 0.61 -10.84 -15.78
CA GLU A 88 0.07 -12.18 -15.49
C GLU A 88 -1.04 -12.13 -14.44
N ILE A 89 -0.86 -11.37 -13.36
CA ILE A 89 -1.89 -11.15 -12.33
C ILE A 89 -3.16 -10.54 -12.95
N LYS A 90 -3.00 -9.53 -13.79
CA LYS A 90 -4.13 -8.88 -14.46
C LYS A 90 -4.84 -9.80 -15.45
N ALA A 91 -4.09 -10.65 -16.13
CA ALA A 91 -4.63 -11.58 -17.13
C ALA A 91 -5.40 -12.76 -16.50
N GLN A 92 -4.90 -13.31 -15.41
CA GLN A 92 -5.50 -14.51 -14.80
C GLN A 92 -6.68 -14.19 -13.86
N GLY A 93 -6.63 -13.07 -13.19
CA GLY A 93 -7.63 -12.67 -12.20
C GLY A 93 -7.47 -13.36 -10.83
N PRO A 94 -8.16 -12.83 -9.81
CA PRO A 94 -7.96 -13.24 -8.42
C PRO A 94 -8.37 -14.69 -8.13
N GLU A 95 -9.40 -15.22 -8.80
CA GLU A 95 -9.88 -16.59 -8.60
C GLU A 95 -8.83 -17.63 -8.99
N THR A 96 -8.15 -17.41 -10.10
CA THR A 96 -7.09 -18.30 -10.57
C THR A 96 -5.84 -18.22 -9.71
N LEU A 97 -5.55 -17.04 -9.17
CA LEU A 97 -4.34 -16.77 -8.39
C LEU A 97 -4.48 -17.12 -6.90
N ALA A 98 -5.71 -17.21 -6.37
CA ALA A 98 -5.95 -17.44 -4.96
C ALA A 98 -5.20 -18.66 -4.38
N PRO A 99 -5.17 -19.84 -5.02
CA PRO A 99 -4.41 -20.98 -4.49
C PRO A 99 -2.90 -20.73 -4.38
N ALA A 100 -2.33 -19.93 -5.29
CA ALA A 100 -0.92 -19.55 -5.26
C ALA A 100 -0.67 -18.54 -4.14
N TYR A 101 -1.58 -17.57 -3.97
CA TYR A 101 -1.51 -16.58 -2.90
C TYR A 101 -1.60 -17.24 -1.51
N VAL A 102 -2.52 -18.19 -1.32
CA VAL A 102 -2.64 -18.96 -0.05
C VAL A 102 -1.30 -19.62 0.30
N ARG A 103 -0.69 -20.34 -0.65
CA ARG A 103 0.62 -20.96 -0.42
C ARG A 103 1.73 -19.96 -0.11
N PHE A 104 1.74 -18.82 -0.80
CA PHE A 104 2.70 -17.75 -0.55
C PHE A 104 2.53 -17.17 0.86
N ALA A 105 1.31 -16.84 1.26
CA ALA A 105 1.01 -16.27 2.56
C ALA A 105 1.39 -17.22 3.71
N GLU A 106 1.12 -18.52 3.56
CA GLU A 106 1.52 -19.51 4.56
C GLU A 106 3.04 -19.64 4.64
N ALA A 107 3.73 -19.71 3.51
CA ALA A 107 5.18 -19.92 3.46
C ALA A 107 6.01 -18.70 3.92
N TRP A 108 5.57 -17.49 3.58
CA TRP A 108 6.36 -16.26 3.76
C TRP A 108 5.84 -15.34 4.87
N MET A 109 4.53 -15.37 5.13
CA MET A 109 3.90 -14.53 6.15
C MET A 109 3.49 -15.31 7.40
N GLY A 110 3.55 -16.67 7.35
CA GLY A 110 3.07 -17.52 8.43
C GLY A 110 1.56 -17.42 8.67
N LYS A 111 0.80 -16.91 7.70
CA LYS A 111 -0.65 -16.71 7.81
C LYS A 111 -1.42 -17.68 6.95
N LYS A 112 -2.47 -18.27 7.53
CA LYS A 112 -3.41 -19.12 6.82
C LYS A 112 -4.56 -18.29 6.28
N PHE A 113 -4.75 -18.32 4.98
CA PHE A 113 -5.88 -17.71 4.28
C PHE A 113 -6.80 -18.82 3.74
N SER A 114 -8.10 -18.58 3.74
CA SER A 114 -9.01 -19.31 2.86
C SER A 114 -8.84 -18.78 1.42
N GLU A 115 -9.27 -19.54 0.42
CA GLU A 115 -9.28 -19.03 -0.96
C GLU A 115 -10.18 -17.80 -1.12
N ALA A 116 -11.29 -17.75 -0.39
CA ALA A 116 -12.19 -16.60 -0.39
C ALA A 116 -11.50 -15.34 0.14
N ASP A 117 -10.75 -15.45 1.24
CA ASP A 117 -9.96 -14.34 1.78
C ASP A 117 -8.85 -13.92 0.81
N ALA A 118 -8.18 -14.87 0.18
CA ALA A 118 -7.15 -14.59 -0.81
C ALA A 118 -7.71 -13.86 -2.04
N ILE A 119 -8.89 -14.24 -2.54
CA ILE A 119 -9.59 -13.55 -3.63
C ILE A 119 -9.90 -12.11 -3.23
N ALA A 120 -10.43 -11.91 -2.04
CA ALA A 120 -10.78 -10.60 -1.57
C ALA A 120 -9.53 -9.70 -1.38
N GLU A 121 -8.45 -10.26 -0.81
CA GLU A 121 -7.15 -9.58 -0.67
C GLU A 121 -6.59 -9.13 -2.03
N LEU A 122 -6.59 -10.02 -3.02
CA LEU A 122 -6.14 -9.70 -4.37
C LEU A 122 -6.98 -8.62 -5.06
N ARG A 123 -8.28 -8.52 -4.75
CA ARG A 123 -9.17 -7.48 -5.28
C ARG A 123 -8.97 -6.12 -4.61
N GLU A 124 -8.65 -6.12 -3.32
CA GLU A 124 -8.41 -4.89 -2.54
C GLU A 124 -7.05 -4.27 -2.82
N HIS A 125 -6.10 -5.04 -3.36
CA HIS A 125 -4.75 -4.59 -3.71
C HIS A 125 -4.52 -4.63 -5.23
N PRO A 126 -5.08 -3.69 -5.99
CA PRO A 126 -4.92 -3.66 -7.43
C PRO A 126 -3.46 -3.42 -7.82
N VAL A 127 -3.01 -4.13 -8.85
CA VAL A 127 -1.70 -3.93 -9.47
C VAL A 127 -1.85 -3.12 -10.76
N PHE A 128 -0.84 -2.33 -11.08
CA PHE A 128 -0.86 -1.39 -12.21
C PHE A 128 0.12 -1.83 -13.29
N SER A 129 -0.35 -1.93 -14.53
CA SER A 129 0.48 -2.20 -15.71
C SER A 129 1.51 -1.10 -15.96
N LEU A 130 2.45 -1.32 -16.86
CA LEU A 130 3.43 -0.30 -17.25
C LEU A 130 2.73 1.00 -17.70
N GLU A 131 1.69 0.89 -18.53
CA GLU A 131 0.95 2.04 -19.04
C GLU A 131 0.23 2.80 -17.94
N GLU A 132 -0.47 2.09 -17.04
CA GLU A 132 -1.16 2.67 -15.89
C GLU A 132 -0.17 3.35 -14.93
N GLN A 133 0.99 2.73 -14.69
CA GLN A 133 2.03 3.35 -13.86
C GLN A 133 2.58 4.61 -14.51
N LEU A 134 2.90 4.58 -15.81
CA LEU A 134 3.37 5.77 -16.52
C LEU A 134 2.34 6.92 -16.51
N ALA A 135 1.04 6.59 -16.60
CA ALA A 135 -0.01 7.60 -16.46
C ALA A 135 -0.02 8.25 -15.07
N LEU A 136 0.25 7.50 -13.99
CA LEU A 136 0.39 8.05 -12.63
C LEU A 136 1.63 8.93 -12.47
N PHE A 137 2.72 8.64 -13.18
CA PHE A 137 3.89 9.51 -13.21
C PHE A 137 3.64 10.79 -14.01
N GLY A 138 2.72 10.75 -14.98
CA GLY A 138 2.30 11.90 -15.78
C GLY A 138 3.28 12.29 -16.87
N GLU A 139 2.88 13.29 -17.63
CA GLU A 139 3.68 13.89 -18.71
C GLU A 139 3.84 15.41 -18.45
N ASP A 140 4.84 16.03 -19.07
CA ASP A 140 5.04 17.49 -19.09
C ASP A 140 5.06 18.22 -17.74
N GLY A 141 5.50 17.54 -16.69
CA GLY A 141 5.64 18.14 -15.37
C GLY A 141 4.42 18.00 -14.47
N GLU A 142 3.29 17.57 -14.97
CA GLU A 142 2.10 17.24 -14.20
C GLU A 142 2.12 15.74 -13.83
N SER A 143 2.35 15.43 -12.56
CA SER A 143 2.39 14.07 -12.06
C SER A 143 1.34 13.87 -10.98
N PRO A 144 0.27 13.10 -11.25
CA PRO A 144 -0.72 12.74 -10.23
C PRO A 144 -0.09 12.09 -9.00
N LEU A 145 0.90 11.22 -9.20
CA LEU A 145 1.64 10.58 -8.11
C LEU A 145 2.40 11.57 -7.24
N LYS A 146 3.09 12.57 -7.86
CA LYS A 146 3.82 13.59 -7.10
C LYS A 146 2.88 14.49 -6.30
N ALA A 147 1.75 14.88 -6.89
CA ALA A 147 0.73 15.67 -6.20
C ALA A 147 0.20 14.89 -4.99
N TRP A 148 -0.14 13.64 -5.17
CA TRP A 148 -0.61 12.76 -4.12
C TRP A 148 0.42 12.58 -2.98
N LEU A 149 1.69 12.32 -3.31
CA LEU A 149 2.74 12.22 -2.32
C LEU A 149 2.98 13.52 -1.57
N ALA A 150 2.81 14.67 -2.24
CA ALA A 150 2.90 15.98 -1.59
C ALA A 150 1.78 16.20 -0.56
N GLU A 151 0.55 15.77 -0.85
CA GLU A 151 -0.57 15.82 0.11
C GLU A 151 -0.30 14.94 1.33
N ILE A 152 0.20 13.70 1.12
CA ILE A 152 0.58 12.79 2.21
C ILE A 152 1.69 13.41 3.05
N ALA A 153 2.71 14.00 2.43
CA ALA A 153 3.81 14.65 3.13
C ALA A 153 3.32 15.83 3.96
N ALA A 154 2.48 16.70 3.40
CA ALA A 154 1.91 17.84 4.12
C ALA A 154 1.05 17.41 5.32
N PHE A 155 0.26 16.35 5.16
CA PHE A 155 -0.49 15.78 6.27
C PHE A 155 0.43 15.22 7.35
N SER A 156 1.45 14.46 6.97
CA SER A 156 2.41 13.88 7.91
C SER A 156 3.20 14.95 8.67
N GLU A 157 3.61 16.04 8.01
CA GLU A 157 4.27 17.18 8.66
C GLU A 157 3.36 17.85 9.70
N LYS A 158 2.08 18.01 9.38
CA LYS A 158 1.09 18.56 10.30
C LYS A 158 0.93 17.69 11.55
N MET A 159 0.89 16.36 11.37
CA MET A 159 0.69 15.42 12.48
C MET A 159 1.97 15.17 13.29
N ASN A 160 3.13 15.22 12.65
CA ASN A 160 4.43 14.96 13.25
C ASN A 160 5.50 15.95 12.77
N PRO A 161 5.50 17.20 13.26
CA PRO A 161 6.44 18.24 12.80
C PRO A 161 7.92 17.84 12.90
N ASP A 162 8.27 17.03 13.89
CA ASP A 162 9.64 16.56 14.11
C ASP A 162 10.14 15.60 13.02
N THR A 163 9.26 15.06 12.19
CA THR A 163 9.60 14.15 11.10
C THR A 163 9.53 14.80 9.71
N ALA A 164 9.19 16.07 9.62
CA ALA A 164 9.00 16.82 8.37
C ALA A 164 10.13 16.61 7.33
N HIS A 165 11.38 16.57 7.81
CA HIS A 165 12.57 16.39 6.98
C HIS A 165 12.81 14.94 6.49
N ARG A 166 11.98 13.97 6.89
CA ARG A 166 12.13 12.54 6.54
C ARG A 166 11.26 12.11 5.37
N HIS A 167 10.47 13.03 4.81
CA HIS A 167 9.59 12.70 3.70
C HIS A 167 10.34 12.65 2.37
N ALA A 168 9.90 11.73 1.51
CA ALA A 168 10.40 11.69 0.14
C ALA A 168 10.01 12.98 -0.60
N THR A 169 10.99 13.67 -1.14
CA THR A 169 10.74 14.86 -1.98
C THR A 169 10.22 14.44 -3.36
N PRO A 170 9.48 15.31 -4.07
CA PRO A 170 9.04 15.05 -5.43
C PRO A 170 10.17 14.63 -6.39
N GLU A 171 11.41 15.07 -6.13
CA GLU A 171 12.59 14.73 -6.91
C GLU A 171 13.05 13.28 -6.70
N ALA A 172 12.62 12.62 -5.62
CA ALA A 172 12.87 11.20 -5.41
C ALA A 172 12.00 10.30 -6.30
N VAL A 173 10.90 10.84 -6.83
CA VAL A 173 9.97 10.12 -7.70
C VAL A 173 10.47 10.17 -9.14
N SER A 174 10.73 9.00 -9.74
CA SER A 174 11.31 8.90 -11.08
C SER A 174 10.72 7.75 -11.88
N ASP A 175 10.30 8.06 -13.09
CA ASP A 175 9.80 7.11 -14.09
C ASP A 175 10.85 6.68 -15.11
N ARG A 176 12.10 7.15 -14.95
CA ARG A 176 13.18 6.95 -15.96
C ARG A 176 13.37 5.48 -16.35
N PHE A 177 13.25 4.57 -15.40
CA PHE A 177 13.42 3.15 -15.68
C PHE A 177 12.17 2.54 -16.32
N LEU A 178 10.97 3.01 -15.99
CA LEU A 178 9.73 2.60 -16.63
C LEU A 178 9.67 3.05 -18.09
N LYS A 179 10.03 4.32 -18.36
CA LYS A 179 10.13 4.86 -19.72
C LYS A 179 11.10 4.08 -20.61
N ALA A 180 12.19 3.57 -20.03
CA ALA A 180 13.15 2.75 -20.74
C ALA A 180 12.66 1.31 -21.06
N LEU A 181 11.47 0.94 -20.59
CA LEU A 181 10.84 -0.37 -20.85
C LEU A 181 9.69 -0.29 -21.88
N LYS A 182 9.31 0.93 -22.26
CA LYS A 182 8.32 1.21 -23.29
C LYS A 182 8.92 1.00 -24.69
#